data_6053121ea3b29921d8cf51eca43f4424
#
_entry.id   6053121ea3b29921d8cf51eca43f4424
#
_cell.length_a   1.000
_cell.length_b   1.000
_cell.length_c   1.000
_cell.angle_alpha   90.00
_cell.angle_beta   90.00
_cell.angle_gamma   90.00
#
_symmetry.space_group_name_H-M   'P 1'
#
loop_
_entity.id
_entity.type
_entity.pdbx_description
1 polymer ?
#
loop_
_entity_poly.entity_id
_entity_poly.type
_entity_poly.pdbx_seq_one_letter_code
_entity_poly.pdbx_strand_id
1 'polypeptide(L)'
;MPTISTADFKNGLGLRIKDKVYTIVEFQHVKPGKGGAFVRYKTRDIKSGRVVENTCNAGTKFESVMLTTREFQYLYNDGADYIFMDNESYEQVPVPEDMVGENSKWLRENDICQLLFADDELMGVTPPMFIETTIVQTDPGFKGDTVQGSTKPATIETGAVIQVPMYLNEGEVIKVDTRDGKFVSRV
;
A
#
# COMPACT_ATOMS: atom_id res chain seq x y z
N MET A 1 14.47 -15.64 16.87
CA MET A 1 14.25 -14.36 16.19
C MET A 1 15.51 -13.52 16.32
N PRO A 2 16.06 -12.98 15.24
CA PRO A 2 17.30 -12.22 15.31
C PRO A 2 17.09 -10.91 16.07
N THR A 3 18.02 -10.60 16.96
CA THR A 3 18.00 -9.38 17.76
C THR A 3 19.07 -8.43 17.25
N ILE A 4 18.71 -7.19 17.02
CA ILE A 4 19.58 -6.11 16.56
C ILE A 4 19.65 -4.99 17.59
N SER A 5 20.67 -4.16 17.51
CA SER A 5 20.80 -2.95 18.31
C SER A 5 20.52 -1.70 17.49
N THR A 6 20.41 -0.56 18.16
CA THR A 6 20.26 0.74 17.44
C THR A 6 21.44 1.06 16.52
N ALA A 7 22.61 0.43 16.70
CA ALA A 7 23.75 0.61 15.80
C ALA A 7 23.51 -0.02 14.41
N ASP A 8 22.60 -0.99 14.32
CA ASP A 8 22.27 -1.72 13.09
C ASP A 8 21.08 -1.09 12.34
N PHE A 9 20.54 0.02 12.83
CA PHE A 9 19.38 0.68 12.21
C PHE A 9 19.66 1.10 10.77
N LYS A 10 18.70 0.81 9.91
CA LYS A 10 18.66 1.21 8.50
C LYS A 10 17.21 1.56 8.13
N ASN A 11 17.05 2.49 7.21
CA ASN A 11 15.74 2.79 6.66
C ASN A 11 15.19 1.54 5.93
N GLY A 12 13.92 1.24 6.13
CA GLY A 12 13.28 0.04 5.60
C GLY A 12 13.45 -1.23 6.46
N LEU A 13 14.22 -1.18 7.56
CA LEU A 13 14.40 -2.31 8.46
C LEU A 13 13.10 -2.61 9.21
N GLY A 14 12.70 -3.89 9.22
CA GLY A 14 11.54 -4.38 9.98
C GLY A 14 11.88 -4.59 11.47
N LEU A 15 11.00 -4.14 12.33
CA LEU A 15 11.07 -4.33 13.79
C LEU A 15 9.77 -4.91 14.30
N ARG A 16 9.83 -5.86 15.23
CA ARG A 16 8.67 -6.32 16.01
C ARG A 16 8.68 -5.64 17.38
N ILE A 17 7.62 -4.92 17.68
CA ILE A 17 7.43 -4.21 18.96
C ILE A 17 6.02 -4.54 19.46
N LYS A 18 5.91 -5.24 20.59
CA LYS A 18 4.61 -5.62 21.21
C LYS A 18 3.65 -6.27 20.18
N ASP A 19 4.09 -7.34 19.55
CA ASP A 19 3.33 -8.12 18.53
C ASP A 19 2.90 -7.37 17.27
N LYS A 20 3.39 -6.15 17.08
CA LYS A 20 3.20 -5.39 15.85
C LYS A 20 4.49 -5.25 15.06
N VAL A 21 4.35 -5.27 13.76
CA VAL A 21 5.48 -5.10 12.85
C VAL A 21 5.53 -3.65 12.34
N TYR A 22 6.72 -3.08 12.44
CA TYR A 22 7.01 -1.71 12.01
C TYR A 22 8.18 -1.71 11.05
N THR A 23 8.24 -0.71 10.19
CA THR A 23 9.44 -0.41 9.40
C THR A 23 10.06 0.91 9.86
N ILE A 24 11.39 0.96 9.93
CA ILE A 24 12.12 2.21 10.22
C ILE A 24 12.04 3.10 8.99
N VAL A 25 11.50 4.30 9.17
CA VAL A 25 11.43 5.34 8.12
C VAL A 25 12.64 6.25 8.16
N GLU A 26 13.04 6.65 9.37
CA GLU A 26 14.12 7.60 9.62
C GLU A 26 14.71 7.34 11.01
N PHE A 27 16.00 7.57 11.18
CA PHE A 27 16.63 7.52 12.50
C PHE A 27 17.81 8.49 12.60
N GLN A 28 18.09 8.94 13.82
CA GLN A 28 19.18 9.84 14.12
C GLN A 28 19.86 9.44 15.44
N HIS A 29 21.17 9.23 15.41
CA HIS A 29 21.99 9.07 16.60
C HIS A 29 22.34 10.43 17.19
N VAL A 30 22.02 10.64 18.46
CA VAL A 30 22.30 11.88 19.18
C VAL A 30 23.29 11.60 20.29
N LYS A 31 24.42 12.29 20.29
CA LYS A 31 25.43 12.25 21.34
C LYS A 31 25.46 13.63 22.00
N PRO A 32 24.70 13.85 23.09
CA PRO A 32 24.74 15.11 23.82
C PRO A 32 26.10 15.28 24.51
N GLY A 33 26.54 16.50 24.69
CA GLY A 33 27.82 16.79 25.38
C GLY A 33 27.83 16.42 26.85
N LYS A 34 26.65 16.32 27.48
CA LYS A 34 26.42 15.79 28.83
C LYS A 34 25.22 14.84 28.77
N GLY A 35 25.38 13.62 29.30
CA GLY A 35 24.35 12.59 29.34
C GLY A 35 24.63 11.41 28.41
N GLY A 36 23.78 10.37 28.45
CA GLY A 36 23.91 9.17 27.63
C GLY A 36 23.51 9.42 26.17
N ALA A 37 24.16 8.72 25.24
CA ALA A 37 23.77 8.74 23.83
C ALA A 37 22.39 8.11 23.65
N PHE A 38 21.58 8.66 22.78
CA PHE A 38 20.24 8.17 22.46
C PHE A 38 19.98 8.20 20.95
N VAL A 39 18.95 7.48 20.53
CA VAL A 39 18.52 7.44 19.13
C VAL A 39 17.07 7.88 19.05
N ARG A 40 16.81 8.88 18.20
CA ARG A 40 15.46 9.23 17.73
C ARG A 40 15.19 8.45 16.47
N TYR A 41 14.01 7.89 16.35
CA TYR A 41 13.64 7.11 15.16
C TYR A 41 12.15 7.21 14.90
N LYS A 42 11.80 7.19 13.61
CA LYS A 42 10.41 7.14 13.16
C LYS A 42 10.13 5.74 12.62
N THR A 43 9.05 5.17 13.08
CA THR A 43 8.56 3.87 12.59
C THR A 43 7.20 4.03 11.95
N ARG A 44 6.98 3.27 10.89
CA ARG A 44 5.66 3.12 10.26
C ARG A 44 5.10 1.76 10.63
N ASP A 45 3.93 1.74 11.21
CA ASP A 45 3.15 0.51 11.43
C ASP A 45 2.74 -0.05 10.07
N ILE A 46 3.06 -1.32 9.80
CA ILE A 46 2.83 -1.94 8.48
C ILE A 46 1.35 -2.08 8.17
N LYS A 47 0.53 -2.42 9.17
CA LYS A 47 -0.92 -2.63 8.96
C LYS A 47 -1.69 -1.30 8.83
N SER A 48 -1.41 -0.34 9.70
CA SER A 48 -2.15 0.93 9.72
C SER A 48 -1.52 2.05 8.90
N GLY A 49 -0.26 1.89 8.47
CA GLY A 49 0.50 2.94 7.77
C GLY A 49 0.89 4.14 8.65
N ARG A 50 0.49 4.14 9.93
CA ARG A 50 0.73 5.26 10.84
C ARG A 50 2.21 5.40 11.18
N VAL A 51 2.72 6.61 11.07
CA VAL A 51 4.10 6.94 11.44
C VAL A 51 4.13 7.50 12.86
N VAL A 52 5.03 6.96 13.69
CA VAL A 52 5.23 7.39 15.09
C VAL A 52 6.71 7.66 15.32
N GLU A 53 7.00 8.77 15.98
CA GLU A 53 8.35 9.10 16.43
C GLU A 53 8.61 8.52 17.83
N ASN A 54 9.78 7.91 18.00
CA ASN A 54 10.19 7.27 19.23
C ASN A 54 11.64 7.69 19.59
N THR A 55 11.98 7.51 20.85
CA THR A 55 13.34 7.74 21.33
C THR A 55 13.74 6.59 22.26
N CYS A 56 14.95 6.10 22.12
CA CYS A 56 15.52 5.07 23.00
C CYS A 56 16.99 5.34 23.27
N ASN A 57 17.53 4.71 24.31
CA ASN A 57 18.96 4.80 24.59
C ASN A 57 19.79 4.10 23.49
N ALA A 58 20.96 4.61 23.19
CA ALA A 58 21.90 3.96 22.31
C ALA A 58 22.24 2.55 22.81
N GLY A 59 22.26 1.57 21.90
CA GLY A 59 22.47 0.16 22.26
C GLY A 59 21.21 -0.60 22.68
N THR A 60 20.04 0.04 22.74
CA THR A 60 18.76 -0.68 22.95
C THR A 60 18.59 -1.76 21.89
N LYS A 61 18.17 -2.95 22.34
CA LYS A 61 17.96 -4.11 21.48
C LYS A 61 16.50 -4.21 21.04
N PHE A 62 16.30 -4.61 19.80
CA PHE A 62 15.00 -4.83 19.18
C PHE A 62 14.98 -6.19 18.48
N GLU A 63 13.82 -6.79 18.39
CA GLU A 63 13.59 -7.95 17.52
C GLU A 63 13.49 -7.46 16.07
N SER A 64 14.37 -7.97 15.21
CA SER A 64 14.31 -7.67 13.78
C SER A 64 13.43 -8.66 13.05
N VAL A 65 12.71 -8.17 12.05
CA VAL A 65 11.81 -8.93 11.19
C VAL A 65 12.27 -8.76 9.75
N MET A 66 12.38 -9.86 9.01
CA MET A 66 12.68 -9.79 7.59
C MET A 66 11.41 -9.44 6.81
N LEU A 67 11.43 -8.26 6.19
CA LEU A 67 10.35 -7.83 5.30
C LEU A 67 10.68 -8.23 3.87
N THR A 68 9.79 -9.00 3.24
CA THR A 68 9.94 -9.45 1.85
C THR A 68 8.68 -9.11 1.09
N THR A 69 8.85 -8.48 -0.07
CA THR A 69 7.75 -8.23 -1.00
C THR A 69 7.88 -9.18 -2.18
N ARG A 70 6.80 -9.88 -2.51
CA ARG A 70 6.73 -10.80 -3.64
C ARG A 70 5.57 -10.45 -4.55
N GLU A 71 5.69 -10.79 -5.84
CA GLU A 71 4.67 -10.55 -6.85
C GLU A 71 3.74 -11.75 -6.96
N PHE A 72 2.44 -11.48 -6.86
CA PHE A 72 1.35 -12.44 -6.98
C PHE A 72 0.34 -11.94 -7.99
N GLN A 73 -0.25 -12.86 -8.73
CA GLN A 73 -1.36 -12.57 -9.61
C GLN A 73 -2.67 -12.67 -8.82
N TYR A 74 -3.49 -11.63 -8.86
CA TYR A 74 -4.84 -11.71 -8.32
C TYR A 74 -5.72 -12.55 -9.26
N LEU A 75 -6.40 -13.56 -8.74
CA LEU A 75 -7.25 -14.44 -9.51
C LEU A 75 -8.72 -14.06 -9.40
N TYR A 76 -9.30 -14.18 -8.21
CA TYR A 76 -10.71 -13.91 -7.94
C TYR A 76 -11.00 -13.74 -6.45
N ASN A 77 -12.23 -13.29 -6.14
CA ASN A 77 -12.78 -13.32 -4.78
C ASN A 77 -13.80 -14.46 -4.69
N ASP A 78 -13.66 -15.35 -3.69
CA ASP A 78 -14.57 -16.49 -3.49
C ASP A 78 -15.78 -16.14 -2.60
N GLY A 79 -15.89 -14.90 -2.17
CA GLY A 79 -16.94 -14.38 -1.29
C GLY A 79 -16.51 -14.24 0.18
N ALA A 80 -15.35 -14.79 0.56
CA ALA A 80 -14.73 -14.64 1.88
C ALA A 80 -13.31 -14.11 1.76
N ASP A 81 -12.54 -14.66 0.82
CA ASP A 81 -11.13 -14.35 0.63
C ASP A 81 -10.84 -13.93 -0.81
N TYR A 82 -9.81 -13.11 -0.96
CA TYR A 82 -9.21 -12.77 -2.25
C TYR A 82 -8.09 -13.77 -2.55
N ILE A 83 -8.19 -14.46 -3.67
CA ILE A 83 -7.25 -15.52 -4.04
C ILE A 83 -6.14 -14.95 -4.92
N PHE A 84 -4.92 -15.09 -4.46
CA PHE A 84 -3.72 -14.69 -5.18
C PHE A 84 -2.87 -15.92 -5.51
N MET A 85 -2.19 -15.92 -6.64
CA MET A 85 -1.31 -16.97 -7.07
C MET A 85 0.13 -16.45 -7.18
N ASP A 86 1.04 -17.16 -6.58
CA ASP A 86 2.48 -16.91 -6.74
C ASP A 86 2.91 -17.22 -8.17
N ASN A 87 3.57 -16.26 -8.84
CA ASN A 87 3.97 -16.42 -10.24
C ASN A 87 5.14 -17.40 -10.44
N GLU A 88 5.85 -17.77 -9.38
CA GLU A 88 6.96 -18.71 -9.45
C GLU A 88 6.56 -20.13 -9.06
N SER A 89 5.86 -20.28 -7.92
CA SER A 89 5.46 -21.59 -7.39
C SER A 89 4.08 -22.05 -7.86
N TYR A 90 3.25 -21.13 -8.39
CA TYR A 90 1.83 -21.35 -8.74
C TYR A 90 0.95 -21.73 -7.54
N GLU A 91 1.45 -21.55 -6.32
CA GLU A 91 0.66 -21.75 -5.12
C GLU A 91 -0.37 -20.63 -4.96
N GLN A 92 -1.58 -21.02 -4.57
CA GLN A 92 -2.66 -20.08 -4.28
C GLN A 92 -2.66 -19.72 -2.80
N VAL A 93 -2.74 -18.44 -2.52
CA VAL A 93 -2.78 -17.88 -1.17
C VAL A 93 -4.09 -17.14 -0.98
N PRO A 94 -4.96 -17.59 -0.05
CA PRO A 94 -6.16 -16.85 0.33
C PRO A 94 -5.76 -15.66 1.22
N VAL A 95 -6.29 -14.49 0.90
CA VAL A 95 -6.08 -13.25 1.65
C VAL A 95 -7.42 -12.73 2.14
N PRO A 96 -7.63 -12.65 3.46
CA PRO A 96 -8.88 -12.17 4.02
C PRO A 96 -9.23 -10.75 3.61
N GLU A 97 -10.51 -10.44 3.48
CA GLU A 97 -11.01 -9.13 3.06
C GLU A 97 -10.50 -7.98 3.94
N ASP A 98 -10.40 -8.20 5.24
CA ASP A 98 -9.89 -7.20 6.20
C ASP A 98 -8.42 -6.84 5.98
N MET A 99 -7.63 -7.77 5.44
CA MET A 99 -6.22 -7.54 5.08
C MET A 99 -6.08 -6.81 3.73
N VAL A 100 -6.95 -7.07 2.78
CA VAL A 100 -7.01 -6.34 1.50
C VAL A 100 -7.54 -4.93 1.72
N GLY A 101 -8.60 -4.78 2.53
CA GLY A 101 -9.18 -3.50 2.92
C GLY A 101 -9.58 -2.64 1.73
N GLU A 102 -9.26 -1.34 1.80
CA GLU A 102 -9.55 -0.35 0.75
C GLU A 102 -8.89 -0.64 -0.61
N ASN A 103 -7.87 -1.50 -0.64
CA ASN A 103 -7.21 -1.89 -1.88
C ASN A 103 -8.08 -2.79 -2.76
N SER A 104 -9.12 -3.41 -2.20
CA SER A 104 -10.05 -4.28 -2.93
C SER A 104 -10.67 -3.60 -4.15
N LYS A 105 -10.95 -2.32 -4.06
CA LYS A 105 -11.53 -1.52 -5.15
C LYS A 105 -10.60 -1.29 -6.35
N TRP A 106 -9.33 -1.67 -6.25
CA TRP A 106 -8.35 -1.53 -7.31
C TRP A 106 -7.91 -2.88 -7.90
N LEU A 107 -8.39 -4.01 -7.33
CA LEU A 107 -8.02 -5.33 -7.78
C LEU A 107 -8.86 -5.75 -9.00
N ARG A 108 -8.19 -6.13 -10.07
CA ARG A 108 -8.79 -6.73 -11.25
C ARG A 108 -8.17 -8.11 -11.46
N GLU A 109 -8.97 -9.04 -11.95
CA GLU A 109 -8.48 -10.38 -12.30
C GLU A 109 -7.28 -10.31 -13.23
N ASN A 110 -6.27 -11.11 -12.92
CA ASN A 110 -4.98 -11.21 -13.60
C ASN A 110 -4.01 -10.05 -13.39
N ASP A 111 -4.35 -9.02 -12.61
CA ASP A 111 -3.38 -7.98 -12.25
C ASP A 111 -2.31 -8.55 -11.32
N ILE A 112 -1.07 -8.07 -11.51
CA ILE A 112 0.06 -8.42 -10.66
C ILE A 112 0.10 -7.47 -9.48
N CYS A 113 -0.09 -8.01 -8.29
CA CYS A 113 -0.07 -7.30 -7.02
C CYS A 113 1.19 -7.63 -6.22
N GLN A 114 1.54 -6.76 -5.29
CA GLN A 114 2.64 -7.00 -4.37
C GLN A 114 2.10 -7.42 -3.00
N LEU A 115 2.52 -8.59 -2.52
CA LEU A 115 2.22 -9.10 -1.19
C LEU A 115 3.43 -8.91 -0.29
N LEU A 116 3.23 -8.24 0.84
CA LEU A 116 4.25 -7.99 1.84
C LEU A 116 4.21 -9.07 2.92
N PHE A 117 5.36 -9.69 3.17
CA PHE A 117 5.56 -10.70 4.21
C PHE A 117 6.52 -10.21 5.28
N ALA A 118 6.27 -10.60 6.51
CA ALA A 118 7.14 -10.41 7.66
C ALA A 118 7.50 -11.78 8.24
N ASP A 119 8.73 -12.27 8.05
CA ASP A 119 9.16 -13.62 8.42
C ASP A 119 8.15 -14.70 7.94
N ASP A 120 7.75 -14.66 6.68
CA ASP A 120 6.74 -15.54 6.04
C ASP A 120 5.27 -15.31 6.46
N GLU A 121 4.98 -14.43 7.41
CA GLU A 121 3.62 -14.01 7.74
C GLU A 121 3.15 -12.94 6.75
N LEU A 122 1.99 -13.16 6.10
CA LEU A 122 1.40 -12.17 5.20
C LEU A 122 0.91 -10.95 5.99
N MET A 123 1.36 -9.76 5.57
CA MET A 123 1.08 -8.50 6.27
C MET A 123 0.14 -7.57 5.51
N GLY A 124 0.07 -7.70 4.19
CA GLY A 124 -0.79 -6.86 3.37
C GLY A 124 -0.59 -7.04 1.88
N VAL A 125 -1.50 -6.42 1.13
CA VAL A 125 -1.55 -6.45 -0.34
C VAL A 125 -1.48 -5.03 -0.87
N THR A 126 -0.67 -4.83 -1.90
CA THR A 126 -0.57 -3.56 -2.64
C THR A 126 -0.95 -3.83 -4.10
N PRO A 127 -1.99 -3.19 -4.64
CA PRO A 127 -2.36 -3.31 -6.04
C PRO A 127 -1.29 -2.67 -6.95
N PRO A 128 -1.35 -2.88 -8.28
CA PRO A 128 -0.51 -2.13 -9.22
C PRO A 128 -0.65 -0.63 -9.00
N MET A 129 0.45 0.12 -9.11
CA MET A 129 0.44 1.59 -8.95
C MET A 129 -0.52 2.26 -9.92
N PHE A 130 -0.63 1.74 -11.13
CA PHE A 130 -1.55 2.21 -12.16
C PHE A 130 -2.36 1.06 -12.70
N ILE A 131 -3.64 1.31 -12.92
CA ILE A 131 -4.55 0.40 -13.60
C ILE A 131 -5.16 1.10 -14.81
N GLU A 132 -5.40 0.32 -15.88
CA GLU A 132 -6.20 0.76 -17.02
C GLU A 132 -7.59 0.16 -16.86
N THR A 133 -8.62 0.99 -16.79
CA THR A 133 -9.97 0.56 -16.42
C THR A 133 -11.01 1.31 -17.25
N THR A 134 -12.16 0.70 -17.45
CA THR A 134 -13.27 1.29 -18.20
C THR A 134 -14.21 2.06 -17.28
N ILE A 135 -14.65 3.24 -17.73
CA ILE A 135 -15.74 3.97 -17.07
C ILE A 135 -17.05 3.25 -17.41
N VAL A 136 -17.71 2.72 -16.39
CA VAL A 136 -19.00 2.00 -16.56
C VAL A 136 -20.20 2.90 -16.31
N GLN A 137 -20.03 3.99 -15.56
CA GLN A 137 -21.08 4.96 -15.30
C GLN A 137 -20.51 6.34 -15.00
N THR A 138 -21.04 7.38 -15.65
CA THR A 138 -20.73 8.78 -15.34
C THR A 138 -21.84 9.69 -15.84
N ASP A 139 -21.99 10.85 -15.22
CA ASP A 139 -22.94 11.86 -15.71
C ASP A 139 -22.51 12.41 -17.07
N PRO A 140 -23.45 12.76 -17.96
CA PRO A 140 -23.12 13.44 -19.19
C PRO A 140 -22.48 14.80 -18.89
N GLY A 141 -21.41 15.11 -19.60
CA GLY A 141 -20.78 16.43 -19.50
C GLY A 141 -21.69 17.53 -20.08
N PHE A 142 -22.06 18.52 -19.29
CA PHE A 142 -22.84 19.64 -19.79
C PHE A 142 -21.93 20.56 -20.61
N LYS A 143 -22.40 20.90 -21.84
CA LYS A 143 -21.81 21.98 -22.65
C LYS A 143 -22.08 23.31 -21.95
N GLY A 144 -21.13 23.84 -21.25
CA GLY A 144 -21.24 25.11 -20.51
C GLY A 144 -20.26 25.24 -19.34
N ASP A 145 -19.84 24.13 -18.72
CA ASP A 145 -18.84 24.12 -17.64
C ASP A 145 -17.40 24.10 -18.23
N THR A 146 -17.04 25.17 -18.92
CA THR A 146 -15.67 25.39 -19.42
C THR A 146 -14.75 25.98 -18.35
N VAL A 147 -15.05 25.78 -17.07
CA VAL A 147 -14.11 26.11 -16.01
C VAL A 147 -12.98 25.08 -16.08
N GLN A 148 -11.81 25.55 -16.43
CA GLN A 148 -10.59 24.76 -16.52
C GLN A 148 -10.40 23.99 -15.21
N GLY A 149 -10.43 22.64 -15.26
CA GLY A 149 -10.26 21.78 -14.09
C GLY A 149 -11.54 21.23 -13.46
N SER A 150 -12.72 21.43 -14.05
CA SER A 150 -13.96 20.80 -13.58
C SER A 150 -13.89 19.27 -13.74
N THR A 151 -14.26 18.57 -12.67
CA THR A 151 -14.32 17.10 -12.65
C THR A 151 -15.74 16.64 -12.33
N LYS A 152 -16.04 15.40 -12.67
CA LYS A 152 -17.29 14.71 -12.34
C LYS A 152 -16.99 13.32 -11.77
N PRO A 153 -17.91 12.75 -10.97
CA PRO A 153 -17.77 11.38 -10.51
C PRO A 153 -17.96 10.41 -11.67
N ALA A 154 -17.15 9.36 -11.68
CA ALA A 154 -17.27 8.24 -12.59
C ALA A 154 -17.04 6.93 -11.83
N THR A 155 -17.91 5.95 -12.08
CA THR A 155 -17.76 4.59 -11.58
C THR A 155 -16.96 3.80 -12.61
N ILE A 156 -15.92 3.14 -12.18
CA ILE A 156 -15.10 2.26 -13.01
C ILE A 156 -15.54 0.79 -12.85
N GLU A 157 -15.04 -0.10 -13.71
CA GLU A 157 -15.45 -1.51 -13.77
C GLU A 157 -15.28 -2.29 -12.45
N THR A 158 -14.36 -1.87 -11.58
CA THR A 158 -14.18 -2.45 -10.23
C THR A 158 -15.21 -1.98 -9.21
N GLY A 159 -16.11 -1.06 -9.59
CA GLY A 159 -17.10 -0.44 -8.71
C GLY A 159 -16.59 0.77 -7.92
N ALA A 160 -15.32 1.12 -8.03
CA ALA A 160 -14.78 2.33 -7.39
C ALA A 160 -15.31 3.59 -8.08
N VAL A 161 -15.54 4.63 -7.28
CA VAL A 161 -15.93 5.96 -7.78
C VAL A 161 -14.73 6.90 -7.70
N ILE A 162 -14.37 7.50 -8.82
CA ILE A 162 -13.24 8.42 -8.94
C ILE A 162 -13.67 9.74 -9.59
N GLN A 163 -12.86 10.78 -9.44
CA GLN A 163 -13.07 12.06 -10.11
C GLN A 163 -12.37 12.08 -11.46
N VAL A 164 -13.12 12.33 -12.51
CA VAL A 164 -12.61 12.39 -13.88
C VAL A 164 -12.92 13.72 -14.54
N PRO A 165 -12.15 14.17 -15.56
CA PRO A 165 -12.48 15.35 -16.35
C PRO A 165 -13.87 15.29 -17.01
N MET A 166 -14.54 16.43 -17.14
CA MET A 166 -15.91 16.54 -17.68
C MET A 166 -16.09 15.98 -19.09
N TYR A 167 -15.02 15.91 -19.89
CA TYR A 167 -15.10 15.45 -21.30
C TYR A 167 -15.13 13.92 -21.45
N LEU A 168 -14.85 13.17 -20.39
CA LEU A 168 -14.85 11.70 -20.45
C LEU A 168 -16.28 11.15 -20.39
N ASN A 169 -16.51 10.04 -21.09
CA ASN A 169 -17.81 9.39 -21.22
C ASN A 169 -17.74 7.92 -20.77
N GLU A 170 -18.90 7.33 -20.59
CA GLU A 170 -19.03 5.88 -20.39
C GLU A 170 -18.43 5.10 -21.56
N GLY A 171 -17.81 3.96 -21.25
CA GLY A 171 -17.12 3.11 -22.23
C GLY A 171 -15.69 3.53 -22.55
N GLU A 172 -15.24 4.69 -22.09
CA GLU A 172 -13.85 5.11 -22.29
C GLU A 172 -12.90 4.42 -21.32
N VAL A 173 -11.73 4.03 -21.85
CA VAL A 173 -10.65 3.42 -21.04
C VAL A 173 -9.73 4.51 -20.54
N ILE A 174 -9.47 4.46 -19.23
CA ILE A 174 -8.65 5.46 -18.54
C ILE A 174 -7.58 4.78 -17.70
N LYS A 175 -6.50 5.51 -17.48
CA LYS A 175 -5.44 5.16 -16.55
C LYS A 175 -5.65 5.87 -15.22
N VAL A 176 -5.62 5.11 -14.13
CA VAL A 176 -5.86 5.58 -12.76
C VAL A 176 -4.66 5.27 -11.88
N ASP A 177 -4.24 6.23 -11.06
CA ASP A 177 -3.28 6.00 -9.99
C ASP A 177 -4.03 5.43 -8.76
N THR A 178 -3.72 4.21 -8.37
CA THR A 178 -4.41 3.50 -7.29
C THR A 178 -4.07 4.00 -5.89
N ARG A 179 -2.98 4.75 -5.74
CA ARG A 179 -2.51 5.27 -4.44
C ARG A 179 -3.43 6.35 -3.89
N ASP A 180 -4.00 7.17 -4.77
CA ASP A 180 -4.86 8.30 -4.41
C ASP A 180 -6.19 8.34 -5.20
N GLY A 181 -6.42 7.35 -6.07
CA GLY A 181 -7.63 7.21 -6.85
C GLY A 181 -7.79 8.29 -7.91
N LYS A 182 -6.70 8.84 -8.44
CA LYS A 182 -6.75 9.93 -9.40
C LYS A 182 -6.66 9.47 -10.85
N PHE A 183 -7.45 10.11 -11.69
CA PHE A 183 -7.29 10.02 -13.13
C PHE A 183 -5.90 10.53 -13.56
N VAL A 184 -5.22 9.76 -14.39
CA VAL A 184 -3.91 10.10 -14.96
C VAL A 184 -4.04 10.52 -16.42
N SER A 185 -4.61 9.66 -17.24
CA SER A 185 -4.76 9.89 -18.67
C SER A 185 -5.86 9.02 -19.26
N ARG A 186 -6.31 9.39 -20.44
CA ARG A 186 -7.07 8.51 -21.34
C ARG A 186 -6.09 7.54 -22.01
N VAL A 187 -6.51 6.31 -22.23
CA VAL A 187 -5.75 5.26 -22.95
C VAL A 187 -6.14 5.23 -24.41
#